data_55bb6a2f726e06d8eeb4028215605b66
#
_entry.id   55bb6a2f726e06d8eeb4028215605b66
#
_cell.length_a   1.000
_cell.length_b   1.000
_cell.length_c   1.000
_cell.angle_alpha   90.00
_cell.angle_beta   90.00
_cell.angle_gamma   90.00
#
_symmetry.space_group_name_H-M   'P 1'
#
loop_
_entity.id
_entity.type
_entity.pdbx_description
1 polymer ?
#
loop_
_entity_poly.entity_id
_entity_poly.type
_entity_poly.pdbx_seq_one_letter_code
_entity_poly.pdbx_strand_id
1 'polypeptide(L)'
;MSKKPNKKQAGAAVHCAHDRLALVTELRPHPKNPNQHPPEQVALLAKIIAHQGWRAPVVVSKRSGFIVAGHGRLAAAVALGLERVPVNDQEFESDADELAHLAADNRIGELAETDGALLKDLLLELDTGAFDMDLSGFDAGELERVINSF
;
A
#
# COMPACT_ATOMS: atom_id res chain seq x y z
N MET A 1 28.11 20.43 -14.41
CA MET A 1 27.18 20.84 -13.34
C MET A 1 26.19 19.70 -13.10
N SER A 2 26.33 18.97 -12.01
CA SER A 2 25.33 17.96 -11.66
C SER A 2 24.07 18.68 -11.20
N LYS A 3 22.97 18.55 -11.93
CA LYS A 3 21.66 18.98 -11.47
C LYS A 3 21.34 18.19 -10.20
N LYS A 4 21.25 18.86 -9.06
CA LYS A 4 20.68 18.26 -7.86
C LYS A 4 19.32 17.68 -8.24
N PRO A 5 19.03 16.42 -7.94
CA PRO A 5 17.73 15.85 -8.24
C PRO A 5 16.66 16.74 -7.61
N ASN A 6 15.73 17.15 -8.43
CA ASN A 6 14.57 17.91 -7.96
C ASN A 6 13.90 17.07 -6.84
N LYS A 7 13.67 17.67 -5.67
CA LYS A 7 13.04 16.99 -4.51
C LYS A 7 11.71 16.28 -4.85
N LYS A 8 11.07 16.68 -5.96
CA LYS A 8 9.88 16.01 -6.50
C LYS A 8 10.20 14.72 -7.28
N GLN A 9 11.45 14.46 -7.64
CA GLN A 9 11.90 13.26 -8.36
C GLN A 9 12.61 12.25 -7.45
N ALA A 10 12.95 12.63 -6.23
CA ALA A 10 13.42 11.69 -5.22
C ALA A 10 12.19 10.91 -4.74
N GLY A 11 11.93 9.76 -5.36
CA GLY A 11 10.83 8.88 -4.95
C GLY A 11 10.91 8.53 -3.47
N ALA A 12 9.82 8.00 -2.91
CA ALA A 12 9.83 7.46 -1.57
C ALA A 12 10.90 6.38 -1.43
N ALA A 13 11.59 6.33 -0.29
CA ALA A 13 12.62 5.34 -0.04
C ALA A 13 12.06 3.92 -0.16
N VAL A 14 12.82 3.00 -0.75
CA VAL A 14 12.40 1.61 -0.93
C VAL A 14 13.07 0.75 0.13
N HIS A 15 12.28 0.20 1.05
CA HIS A 15 12.75 -0.63 2.17
C HIS A 15 12.34 -2.09 2.03
N CYS A 16 11.56 -2.44 1.00
CA CYS A 16 11.14 -3.81 0.75
C CYS A 16 12.01 -4.49 -0.29
N ALA A 17 12.08 -5.83 -0.23
CA ALA A 17 12.61 -6.63 -1.32
C ALA A 17 11.75 -6.44 -2.58
N HIS A 18 12.38 -6.39 -3.72
CA HIS A 18 11.72 -6.22 -5.02
C HIS A 18 12.63 -6.74 -6.12
N ASP A 19 12.04 -7.02 -7.29
CA ASP A 19 12.80 -7.48 -8.46
C ASP A 19 13.29 -6.30 -9.32
N ARG A 20 12.48 -5.25 -9.41
CA ARG A 20 12.76 -4.08 -10.24
C ARG A 20 12.05 -2.83 -9.75
N LEU A 21 12.50 -1.69 -10.23
CA LEU A 21 11.78 -0.41 -10.11
C LEU A 21 11.13 -0.11 -11.46
N ALA A 22 9.82 -0.19 -11.52
CA ALA A 22 9.05 0.02 -12.74
C ALA A 22 8.52 1.45 -12.82
N LEU A 23 8.42 1.98 -14.05
CA LEU A 23 7.70 3.22 -14.29
C LEU A 23 6.21 3.02 -13.97
N VAL A 24 5.59 3.96 -13.25
CA VAL A 24 4.15 3.89 -12.95
C VAL A 24 3.30 3.82 -14.23
N THR A 25 3.78 4.44 -15.32
CA THR A 25 3.11 4.44 -16.62
C THR A 25 3.15 3.09 -17.34
N GLU A 26 4.05 2.18 -16.96
CA GLU A 26 4.15 0.82 -17.52
C GLU A 26 3.26 -0.18 -16.83
N LEU A 27 2.80 0.13 -15.63
CA LEU A 27 2.00 -0.77 -14.81
C LEU A 27 0.52 -0.72 -15.21
N ARG A 28 -0.08 -1.89 -15.35
CA ARG A 28 -1.48 -2.04 -15.75
C ARG A 28 -2.29 -2.66 -14.62
N PRO A 29 -3.30 -1.93 -14.11
CA PRO A 29 -4.26 -2.53 -13.18
C PRO A 29 -4.93 -3.76 -13.79
N HIS A 30 -5.21 -4.76 -12.97
CA HIS A 30 -5.90 -5.96 -13.44
C HIS A 30 -7.35 -5.61 -13.81
N PRO A 31 -7.82 -5.95 -15.04
CA PRO A 31 -9.15 -5.56 -15.49
C PRO A 31 -10.28 -6.25 -14.71
N LYS A 32 -9.99 -7.34 -14.01
CA LYS A 32 -10.94 -8.08 -13.16
C LYS A 32 -10.78 -7.80 -11.68
N ASN A 33 -9.97 -6.79 -11.28
CA ASN A 33 -9.83 -6.42 -9.89
C ASN A 33 -11.17 -5.90 -9.33
N PRO A 34 -11.78 -6.59 -8.33
CA PRO A 34 -13.05 -6.17 -7.78
C PRO A 34 -12.93 -5.00 -6.79
N ASN A 35 -11.72 -4.73 -6.32
CA ASN A 35 -11.52 -3.72 -5.30
C ASN A 35 -11.45 -2.33 -5.91
N GLN A 36 -12.13 -1.42 -5.24
CA GLN A 36 -12.09 0.01 -5.55
C GLN A 36 -11.47 0.74 -4.36
N HIS A 37 -10.61 1.68 -4.66
CA HIS A 37 -9.92 2.48 -3.65
C HIS A 37 -10.50 3.89 -3.62
N PRO A 38 -11.28 4.27 -2.57
CA PRO A 38 -11.80 5.62 -2.42
C PRO A 38 -10.66 6.64 -2.36
N PRO A 39 -10.89 7.89 -2.82
CA PRO A 39 -9.87 8.94 -2.77
C PRO A 39 -9.26 9.16 -1.39
N GLU A 40 -10.05 9.06 -0.34
CA GLU A 40 -9.59 9.20 1.06
C GLU A 40 -8.62 8.10 1.45
N GLN A 41 -8.88 6.86 1.04
CA GLN A 41 -7.97 5.73 1.29
C GLN A 41 -6.66 5.91 0.52
N VAL A 42 -6.72 6.33 -0.72
CA VAL A 42 -5.53 6.60 -1.55
C VAL A 42 -4.69 7.72 -0.93
N ALA A 43 -5.33 8.80 -0.48
CA ALA A 43 -4.64 9.92 0.17
C ALA A 43 -3.94 9.48 1.46
N LEU A 44 -4.60 8.66 2.28
CA LEU A 44 -4.03 8.11 3.51
C LEU A 44 -2.84 7.20 3.21
N LEU A 45 -2.98 6.29 2.27
CA LEU A 45 -1.91 5.39 1.85
C LEU A 45 -0.71 6.17 1.27
N ALA A 46 -0.98 7.22 0.48
CA ALA A 46 0.04 8.11 -0.04
C ALA A 46 0.82 8.81 1.09
N LYS A 47 0.12 9.28 2.11
CA LYS A 47 0.74 9.90 3.30
C LYS A 47 1.63 8.91 4.05
N ILE A 48 1.16 7.68 4.23
CA ILE A 48 1.91 6.60 4.89
C ILE A 48 3.18 6.27 4.09
N ILE A 49 3.07 6.09 2.78
CA ILE A 49 4.23 5.79 1.91
C ILE A 49 5.22 6.96 1.91
N ALA A 50 4.75 8.19 1.86
CA ALA A 50 5.61 9.37 1.90
C ALA A 50 6.44 9.44 3.20
N HIS A 51 5.85 9.02 4.32
CA HIS A 51 6.51 9.02 5.63
C HIS A 51 7.42 7.81 5.82
N GLN A 52 6.90 6.60 5.58
CA GLN A 52 7.61 5.35 5.86
C GLN A 52 8.43 4.82 4.69
N GLY A 53 8.21 5.33 3.49
CA GLY A 53 8.73 4.72 2.28
C GLY A 53 7.97 3.44 1.90
N TRP A 54 8.47 2.75 0.90
CA TRP A 54 7.91 1.50 0.42
C TRP A 54 8.28 0.34 1.36
N ARG A 55 7.29 -0.26 1.99
CA ARG A 55 7.45 -1.43 2.87
C ARG A 55 6.97 -2.73 2.23
N ALA A 56 6.24 -2.64 1.11
CA ALA A 56 5.82 -3.77 0.31
C ALA A 56 5.79 -3.36 -1.18
N PRO A 57 6.17 -4.25 -2.11
CA PRO A 57 6.15 -3.95 -3.53
C PRO A 57 4.75 -4.08 -4.12
N VAL A 58 4.58 -3.54 -5.33
CA VAL A 58 3.46 -3.89 -6.21
C VAL A 58 3.79 -5.25 -6.84
N VAL A 59 2.82 -6.16 -6.89
CA VAL A 59 3.01 -7.50 -7.46
C VAL A 59 2.39 -7.57 -8.84
N VAL A 60 3.20 -7.99 -9.81
CA VAL A 60 2.81 -8.14 -11.22
C VAL A 60 2.89 -9.59 -11.62
N SER A 61 1.86 -10.08 -12.34
CA SER A 61 1.88 -11.41 -12.93
C SER A 61 2.74 -11.44 -14.19
N LYS A 62 3.69 -12.34 -14.25
CA LYS A 62 4.45 -12.61 -15.48
C LYS A 62 3.57 -13.22 -16.57
N ARG A 63 2.48 -13.86 -16.19
CA ARG A 63 1.56 -14.52 -17.11
C ARG A 63 0.72 -13.52 -17.91
N SER A 64 0.06 -12.59 -17.23
CA SER A 64 -0.82 -11.59 -17.86
C SER A 64 -0.18 -10.22 -18.04
N GLY A 65 0.85 -9.91 -17.28
CA GLY A 65 1.44 -8.59 -17.21
C GLY A 65 0.65 -7.60 -16.35
N PHE A 66 -0.46 -8.02 -15.75
CA PHE A 66 -1.28 -7.16 -14.91
C PHE A 66 -0.84 -7.19 -13.45
N ILE A 67 -1.15 -6.13 -12.73
CA ILE A 67 -1.02 -6.09 -11.28
C ILE A 67 -2.00 -7.08 -10.66
N VAL A 68 -1.52 -7.89 -9.73
CA VAL A 68 -2.35 -8.84 -8.96
C VAL A 68 -2.43 -8.48 -7.48
N ALA A 69 -1.54 -7.62 -6.99
CA ALA A 69 -1.59 -7.05 -5.65
C ALA A 69 -0.95 -5.67 -5.63
N GLY A 70 -1.47 -4.77 -4.81
CA GLY A 70 -0.92 -3.42 -4.65
C GLY A 70 -1.53 -2.37 -5.58
N HIS A 71 -2.74 -2.55 -6.05
CA HIS A 71 -3.46 -1.53 -6.85
C HIS A 71 -3.58 -0.20 -6.09
N GLY A 72 -3.86 -0.23 -4.79
CA GLY A 72 -3.90 0.95 -3.94
C GLY A 72 -2.54 1.64 -3.84
N ARG A 73 -1.46 0.87 -3.75
CA ARG A 73 -0.09 1.41 -3.72
C ARG A 73 0.27 2.10 -5.02
N LEU A 74 -0.16 1.56 -6.16
CA LEU A 74 0.03 2.23 -7.45
C LEU A 74 -0.74 3.55 -7.48
N ALA A 75 -2.00 3.56 -7.06
CA ALA A 75 -2.81 4.77 -7.00
C ALA A 75 -2.17 5.83 -6.08
N ALA A 76 -1.64 5.42 -4.94
CA ALA A 76 -0.91 6.29 -4.03
C ALA A 76 0.36 6.87 -4.66
N ALA A 77 1.12 6.06 -5.41
CA ALA A 77 2.30 6.51 -6.13
C ALA A 77 1.95 7.57 -7.18
N VAL A 78 0.88 7.37 -7.92
CA VAL A 78 0.38 8.34 -8.89
C VAL A 78 -0.02 9.64 -8.18
N ALA A 79 -0.73 9.56 -7.06
CA ALA A 79 -1.13 10.72 -6.26
C ALA A 79 0.07 11.50 -5.71
N LEU A 80 1.16 10.82 -5.36
CA LEU A 80 2.42 11.43 -4.91
C LEU A 80 3.27 11.98 -6.06
N GLY A 81 2.92 11.70 -7.31
CA GLY A 81 3.73 12.07 -8.47
C GLY A 81 5.04 11.31 -8.58
N LEU A 82 5.11 10.10 -8.03
CA LEU A 82 6.30 9.25 -8.15
C LEU A 82 6.43 8.70 -9.56
N GLU A 83 7.66 8.64 -10.06
CA GLU A 83 7.95 8.13 -11.40
C GLU A 83 8.03 6.59 -11.40
N ARG A 84 8.62 6.02 -10.35
CA ARG A 84 8.88 4.58 -10.23
C ARG A 84 8.35 4.00 -8.94
N VAL A 85 8.03 2.71 -8.99
CA VAL A 85 7.59 1.92 -7.84
C VAL A 85 8.32 0.58 -7.80
N PRO A 86 8.56 0.01 -6.61
CA PRO A 86 9.13 -1.32 -6.51
C PRO A 86 8.11 -2.37 -6.93
N VAL A 87 8.55 -3.32 -7.75
CA VAL A 87 7.73 -4.39 -8.30
C VAL A 87 8.37 -5.74 -8.01
N ASN A 88 7.53 -6.68 -7.63
CA ASN A 88 7.84 -8.09 -7.56
C ASN A 88 7.09 -8.80 -8.67
N ASP A 89 7.79 -9.53 -9.53
CA ASP A 89 7.22 -10.28 -10.64
C ASP A 89 6.98 -11.72 -10.21
N GLN A 90 5.73 -12.18 -10.30
CA GLN A 90 5.31 -13.52 -9.86
C GLN A 90 4.85 -14.38 -11.03
N GLU A 91 5.23 -15.66 -11.00
CA GLU A 91 4.76 -16.66 -11.94
C GLU A 91 3.49 -17.33 -11.43
N PHE A 92 2.56 -17.60 -12.34
CA PHE A 92 1.34 -18.37 -12.07
C PHE A 92 1.23 -19.50 -13.08
N GLU A 93 0.88 -20.69 -12.63
CA GLU A 93 0.79 -21.89 -13.47
C GLU A 93 -0.40 -21.86 -14.42
N SER A 94 -1.46 -21.13 -14.07
CA SER A 94 -2.69 -21.02 -14.86
C SER A 94 -3.37 -19.66 -14.67
N ASP A 95 -4.30 -19.35 -15.57
CA ASP A 95 -5.17 -18.17 -15.42
C ASP A 95 -6.03 -18.28 -14.16
N ALA A 96 -6.47 -19.47 -13.82
CA ALA A 96 -7.25 -19.71 -12.61
C ALA A 96 -6.46 -19.41 -11.34
N ASP A 97 -5.18 -19.79 -11.28
CA ASP A 97 -4.33 -19.49 -10.13
C ASP A 97 -4.08 -17.99 -9.98
N GLU A 98 -3.87 -17.28 -11.07
CA GLU A 98 -3.74 -15.82 -11.06
C GLU A 98 -5.02 -15.14 -10.54
N LEU A 99 -6.19 -15.54 -11.04
CA LEU A 99 -7.48 -15.01 -10.62
C LEU A 99 -7.79 -15.36 -9.16
N ALA A 100 -7.44 -16.57 -8.72
CA ALA A 100 -7.59 -16.97 -7.33
C ALA A 100 -6.72 -16.10 -6.40
N HIS A 101 -5.49 -15.81 -6.80
CA HIS A 101 -4.61 -14.90 -6.05
C HIS A 101 -5.20 -13.49 -5.97
N LEU A 102 -5.69 -12.96 -7.09
CA LEU A 102 -6.33 -11.65 -7.13
C LEU A 102 -7.51 -11.55 -6.16
N ALA A 103 -8.34 -12.59 -6.08
CA ALA A 103 -9.47 -12.65 -5.17
C ALA A 103 -9.04 -12.83 -3.70
N ALA A 104 -8.09 -13.74 -3.45
CA ALA A 104 -7.70 -14.15 -2.11
C ALA A 104 -6.85 -13.10 -1.36
N ASP A 105 -6.05 -12.33 -2.06
CA ASP A 105 -5.11 -11.38 -1.46
C ASP A 105 -5.81 -10.41 -0.49
N ASN A 106 -6.94 -9.86 -0.89
CA ASN A 106 -7.73 -8.99 -0.03
C ASN A 106 -8.64 -9.76 0.94
N ARG A 107 -9.21 -10.88 0.45
CA ARG A 107 -10.15 -11.67 1.26
C ARG A 107 -9.51 -12.24 2.54
N ILE A 108 -8.28 -12.69 2.47
CA ILE A 108 -7.56 -13.20 3.64
C ILE A 108 -7.41 -12.11 4.71
N GLY A 109 -7.08 -10.88 4.31
CA GLY A 109 -7.02 -9.74 5.24
C GLY A 109 -8.37 -9.43 5.90
N GLU A 110 -9.47 -9.50 5.13
CA GLU A 110 -10.83 -9.28 5.64
C GLU A 110 -11.29 -10.36 6.62
N LEU A 111 -10.77 -11.58 6.52
CA LEU A 111 -11.10 -12.69 7.41
C LEU A 111 -10.34 -12.63 8.75
N ALA A 112 -9.34 -11.80 8.87
CA ALA A 112 -8.62 -11.62 10.12
C ALA A 112 -9.53 -10.98 11.17
N GLU A 113 -9.43 -11.46 12.39
CA GLU A 113 -10.11 -10.87 13.54
C GLU A 113 -9.14 -9.99 14.33
N THR A 114 -9.62 -8.84 14.77
CA THR A 114 -8.80 -7.90 15.52
C THR A 114 -9.02 -8.10 17.04
N ASP A 115 -7.92 -8.32 17.77
CA ASP A 115 -7.93 -8.22 19.23
C ASP A 115 -7.97 -6.73 19.60
N GLY A 116 -9.13 -6.26 20.06
CA GLY A 116 -9.35 -4.84 20.34
C GLY A 116 -8.51 -4.30 21.49
N ALA A 117 -8.23 -5.11 22.51
CA ALA A 117 -7.39 -4.70 23.64
C ALA A 117 -5.93 -4.49 23.20
N LEU A 118 -5.40 -5.40 22.39
CA LEU A 118 -4.04 -5.26 21.82
C LEU A 118 -3.95 -4.08 20.85
N LEU A 119 -4.98 -3.86 20.03
CA LEU A 119 -5.02 -2.69 19.14
C LEU A 119 -5.02 -1.38 19.95
N LYS A 120 -5.83 -1.30 21.01
CA LYS A 120 -5.84 -0.15 21.92
C LYS A 120 -4.46 0.12 22.50
N ASP A 121 -3.80 -0.89 23.03
CA ASP A 121 -2.47 -0.78 23.62
C ASP A 121 -1.45 -0.28 22.59
N LEU A 122 -1.51 -0.82 21.38
CA LEU A 122 -0.65 -0.39 20.27
C LEU A 122 -0.85 1.09 19.93
N LEU A 123 -2.10 1.52 19.80
CA LEU A 123 -2.43 2.90 19.45
C LEU A 123 -2.06 3.88 20.57
N LEU A 124 -2.27 3.50 21.83
CA LEU A 124 -1.87 4.32 22.98
C LEU A 124 -0.35 4.47 23.08
N GLU A 125 0.39 3.43 22.75
CA GLU A 125 1.85 3.49 22.71
C GLU A 125 2.36 4.43 21.63
N LEU A 126 1.69 4.50 20.47
CA LEU A 126 2.00 5.43 19.39
C LEU A 126 1.59 6.87 19.70
N ASP A 127 0.51 7.06 20.44
CA ASP A 127 -0.10 8.38 20.70
C ASP A 127 0.64 9.14 21.80
N THR A 128 1.85 9.56 21.51
CA THR A 128 2.72 10.29 22.42
C THR A 128 2.56 11.82 22.32
N GLY A 129 1.74 12.29 21.38
CA GLY A 129 1.64 13.71 21.02
C GLY A 129 2.71 14.19 20.04
N ALA A 130 3.76 13.40 19.81
CA ALA A 130 4.84 13.71 18.87
C ALA A 130 4.70 12.96 17.53
N PHE A 131 3.85 11.94 17.48
CA PHE A 131 3.62 11.13 16.30
C PHE A 131 2.29 11.49 15.63
N ASP A 132 2.30 11.60 14.30
CA ASP A 132 1.10 11.84 13.52
C ASP A 132 0.26 10.56 13.47
N MET A 133 -0.83 10.51 14.20
CA MET A 133 -1.69 9.33 14.33
C MET A 133 -2.41 8.93 13.03
N ASP A 134 -2.52 9.83 12.04
CA ASP A 134 -3.03 9.46 10.72
C ASP A 134 -2.19 8.36 10.08
N LEU A 135 -0.91 8.29 10.40
CA LEU A 135 0.01 7.26 9.90
C LEU A 135 -0.26 5.87 10.44
N SER A 136 -1.11 5.73 11.45
CA SER A 136 -1.61 4.45 11.94
C SER A 136 -2.74 3.88 11.08
N GLY A 137 -3.32 4.69 10.20
CA GLY A 137 -4.49 4.36 9.41
C GLY A 137 -5.81 4.64 10.10
N PHE A 138 -5.81 5.09 11.35
CA PHE A 138 -7.00 5.42 12.13
C PHE A 138 -7.18 6.93 12.20
N ASP A 139 -8.39 7.41 11.89
CA ASP A 139 -8.74 8.81 12.13
C ASP A 139 -9.03 9.06 13.62
N ALA A 140 -9.19 10.35 14.00
CA ALA A 140 -9.41 10.72 15.39
C ALA A 140 -10.67 10.09 16.00
N GLY A 141 -11.75 9.99 15.23
CA GLY A 141 -13.00 9.37 15.69
C GLY A 141 -12.88 7.87 15.86
N GLU A 142 -12.21 7.18 14.95
CA GLU A 142 -11.93 5.76 15.03
C GLU A 142 -11.01 5.44 16.22
N LEU A 143 -9.98 6.25 16.41
CA LEU A 143 -9.05 6.13 17.53
C LEU A 143 -9.79 6.26 18.87
N GLU A 144 -10.64 7.26 19.02
CA GLU A 144 -11.45 7.46 20.22
C GLU A 144 -12.37 6.28 20.48
N ARG A 145 -13.02 5.73 19.44
CA ARG A 145 -13.87 4.54 19.57
C ARG A 145 -13.10 3.32 20.06
N VAL A 146 -11.91 3.07 19.51
CA VAL A 146 -11.07 1.96 19.97
C VAL A 146 -10.66 2.13 21.41
N ILE A 147 -10.19 3.32 21.81
CA ILE A 147 -9.76 3.62 23.18
C ILE A 147 -10.91 3.45 24.19
N ASN A 148 -12.13 3.85 23.82
CA ASN A 148 -13.29 3.79 24.71
C ASN A 148 -13.99 2.43 24.73
N SER A 149 -13.70 1.53 23.78
CA SER A 149 -14.38 0.23 23.66
C SER A 149 -13.69 -0.92 24.38
N PHE A 150 -12.42 -0.77 24.77
CA PHE A 150 -11.59 -1.85 25.33
C PHE A 150 -10.83 -1.45 26.59
#